data_495fbed900dca5a141292b50343c7f6d
#
_entry.id   495fbed900dca5a141292b50343c7f6d
#
_cell.length_a   1.000
_cell.length_b   1.000
_cell.length_c   1.000
_cell.angle_alpha   90.00
_cell.angle_beta   90.00
_cell.angle_gamma   90.00
#
_symmetry.space_group_name_H-M   'P 1'
#
loop_
_entity.id
_entity.type
_entity.pdbx_description
1 polymer ?
#
loop_
_entity_poly.entity_id
_entity_poly.type
_entity_poly.pdbx_seq_one_letter_code
_entity_poly.pdbx_strand_id
1 'polypeptide(L)'
;MNAIEVRDVFRVHSTPEGDAAALQGLSLAVREREVVTVLGPSGAGKSTLLRLLAGLERPSAGAVRVLGDDLGKLTARRLADYRATNLGYVDQHYVRALAPELSARELVALQLGLRGSPEATRFARADALLERVGLASKRDRRPRELSGGEQQRVALCAALAHEPRIFLADEPTGELDAETADQVYDLVGELVREQGCTTLLVSHDPESAKVADRIIRIRDGRVSEEWDRGDESPDTIVVGRGGWLRLPEDLLLRAGIGERASAALDDGRVVVTPAPGTGVSRVSVLTREDGPATPKPAGELVVRVRRLAKSYGETRVLDGLDADFSGGRLYAVTGPSGSGKTTFLHLLAGLDLPEGGTVKVDGVELTSLDRAGRAVHRRRTIAYVGQQVGLVPHLSAVENVELALTLRGIADSRAEALHALEAVGLAERATQRVARLSQGERARVAIARAVATQPKLLLADEPTSRLDGANAIAVAHLLARLARDTGAAVLCATHDPLVIEQADEQLRVG
;
A
#
# COMPACT_ATOMS: atom_id res chain seq x y z
N MET A 1 4.59 -30.69 -13.32
CA MET A 1 4.90 -29.93 -14.58
C MET A 1 4.68 -28.46 -14.27
N ASN A 2 5.42 -27.54 -14.91
CA ASN A 2 5.16 -26.13 -14.68
C ASN A 2 3.97 -25.69 -15.53
N ALA A 3 2.97 -25.08 -14.92
CA ALA A 3 1.85 -24.47 -15.62
C ALA A 3 2.17 -23.05 -16.09
N ILE A 4 3.05 -22.35 -15.34
CA ILE A 4 3.51 -21.01 -15.68
C ILE A 4 5.05 -21.03 -15.67
N GLU A 5 5.67 -20.47 -16.71
CA GLU A 5 7.11 -20.25 -16.81
C GLU A 5 7.39 -18.87 -17.34
N VAL A 6 8.08 -18.06 -16.57
CA VAL A 6 8.58 -16.74 -16.93
C VAL A 6 10.10 -16.83 -16.95
N ARG A 7 10.73 -16.49 -18.08
CA ARG A 7 12.19 -16.62 -18.28
C ARG A 7 12.80 -15.31 -18.76
N ASP A 8 13.63 -14.71 -17.93
CA ASP A 8 14.40 -13.49 -18.22
C ASP A 8 13.54 -12.38 -18.85
N VAL A 9 12.37 -12.13 -18.25
CA VAL A 9 11.37 -11.22 -18.82
C VAL A 9 11.72 -9.78 -18.46
N PHE A 10 11.80 -8.96 -19.50
CA PHE A 10 11.86 -7.50 -19.42
C PHE A 10 10.54 -6.91 -19.93
N ARG A 11 10.06 -5.90 -19.25
CA ARG A 11 8.96 -5.08 -19.72
C ARG A 11 9.28 -3.61 -19.49
N VAL A 12 9.43 -2.88 -20.58
CA VAL A 12 9.69 -1.46 -20.61
C VAL A 12 8.43 -0.75 -21.12
N HIS A 13 7.98 0.25 -20.38
CA HIS A 13 6.91 1.13 -20.80
C HIS A 13 7.53 2.44 -21.29
N SER A 14 7.27 2.79 -22.54
CA SER A 14 7.64 4.11 -23.06
C SER A 14 6.62 5.14 -22.64
N THR A 15 7.06 6.15 -21.91
CA THR A 15 6.23 7.29 -21.50
C THR A 15 6.78 8.56 -22.16
N PRO A 16 5.99 9.63 -22.27
CA PRO A 16 6.49 10.93 -22.79
C PRO A 16 7.68 11.47 -21.99
N GLU A 17 7.92 10.91 -20.79
CA GLU A 17 8.94 11.34 -19.86
C GLU A 17 10.20 10.46 -19.87
N GLY A 18 10.22 9.40 -20.71
CA GLY A 18 11.30 8.41 -20.83
C GLY A 18 10.83 6.97 -20.64
N ASP A 19 11.71 6.03 -20.89
CA ASP A 19 11.44 4.61 -20.74
C ASP A 19 11.55 4.19 -19.27
N ALA A 20 10.54 3.49 -18.77
CA ALA A 20 10.50 2.93 -17.42
C ALA A 20 10.44 1.40 -17.48
N ALA A 21 11.43 0.72 -16.92
CA ALA A 21 11.46 -0.73 -16.83
C ALA A 21 10.61 -1.22 -15.66
N ALA A 22 9.45 -1.81 -15.95
CA ALA A 22 8.57 -2.41 -14.95
C ALA A 22 9.04 -3.81 -14.54
N LEU A 23 9.63 -4.58 -15.44
CA LEU A 23 10.25 -5.87 -15.16
C LEU A 23 11.67 -5.90 -15.75
N GLN A 24 12.61 -6.50 -15.02
CA GLN A 24 14.04 -6.43 -15.30
C GLN A 24 14.71 -7.81 -15.19
N GLY A 25 14.48 -8.68 -16.17
CA GLY A 25 15.04 -10.04 -16.16
C GLY A 25 14.35 -10.95 -15.14
N LEU A 26 13.04 -10.74 -14.93
CA LEU A 26 12.26 -11.53 -13.99
C LEU A 26 12.13 -12.96 -14.49
N SER A 27 12.44 -13.94 -13.61
CA SER A 27 12.28 -15.36 -13.86
C SER A 27 11.56 -16.01 -12.69
N LEU A 28 10.49 -16.76 -12.97
CA LEU A 28 9.77 -17.58 -12.00
C LEU A 28 9.06 -18.75 -12.70
N ALA A 29 8.72 -19.77 -11.94
CA ALA A 29 7.90 -20.87 -12.41
C ALA A 29 6.84 -21.22 -11.37
N VAL A 30 5.64 -21.61 -11.82
CA VAL A 30 4.55 -22.09 -10.97
C VAL A 30 4.14 -23.47 -11.44
N ARG A 31 4.07 -24.43 -10.51
CA ARG A 31 3.66 -25.80 -10.79
C ARG A 31 2.17 -25.90 -11.03
N GLU A 32 1.73 -26.95 -11.71
CA GLU A 32 0.29 -27.20 -11.85
C GLU A 32 -0.37 -27.36 -10.47
N ARG A 33 -1.52 -26.70 -10.30
CA ARG A 33 -2.33 -26.69 -9.07
C ARG A 33 -1.65 -26.05 -7.84
N GLU A 34 -0.53 -25.39 -8.04
CA GLU A 34 0.15 -24.63 -6.99
C GLU A 34 -0.52 -23.27 -6.80
N VAL A 35 -0.65 -22.85 -5.57
CA VAL A 35 -1.09 -21.50 -5.19
C VAL A 35 0.14 -20.68 -4.77
N VAL A 36 0.49 -19.67 -5.54
CA VAL A 36 1.64 -18.81 -5.29
C VAL A 36 1.16 -17.39 -5.00
N THR A 37 1.62 -16.83 -3.90
CA THR A 37 1.44 -15.40 -3.61
C THR A 37 2.70 -14.62 -3.97
N VAL A 38 2.53 -13.55 -4.74
CA VAL A 38 3.58 -12.60 -5.10
C VAL A 38 3.42 -11.33 -4.27
N LEU A 39 4.34 -11.13 -3.34
CA LEU A 39 4.41 -9.95 -2.48
C LEU A 39 5.37 -8.90 -3.05
N GLY A 40 5.16 -7.65 -2.71
CA GLY A 40 6.09 -6.57 -3.04
C GLY A 40 5.45 -5.19 -2.96
N PRO A 41 6.28 -4.12 -2.88
CA PRO A 41 5.79 -2.77 -2.80
C PRO A 41 5.01 -2.35 -4.06
N SER A 42 4.25 -1.27 -3.94
CA SER A 42 3.58 -0.66 -5.10
C SER A 42 4.62 -0.23 -6.14
N GLY A 43 4.35 -0.50 -7.41
CA GLY A 43 5.29 -0.20 -8.51
C GLY A 43 6.39 -1.26 -8.73
N ALA A 44 6.44 -2.34 -7.95
CA ALA A 44 7.45 -3.42 -8.13
C ALA A 44 7.27 -4.26 -9.42
N GLY A 45 6.24 -3.99 -10.23
CA GLY A 45 5.98 -4.73 -11.47
C GLY A 45 4.97 -5.88 -11.34
N LYS A 46 4.33 -6.06 -10.17
CA LYS A 46 3.40 -7.16 -9.90
C LYS A 46 2.22 -7.22 -10.88
N SER A 47 1.47 -6.12 -11.04
CA SER A 47 0.35 -6.04 -11.99
C SER A 47 0.82 -6.19 -13.44
N THR A 48 2.02 -5.71 -13.76
CA THR A 48 2.63 -5.91 -15.09
C THR A 48 2.88 -7.40 -15.34
N LEU A 49 3.37 -8.15 -14.35
CA LEU A 49 3.53 -9.60 -14.43
C LEU A 49 2.18 -10.28 -14.71
N LEU A 50 1.12 -9.95 -13.96
CA LEU A 50 -0.20 -10.53 -14.19
C LEU A 50 -0.73 -10.23 -15.59
N ARG A 51 -0.56 -9.00 -16.09
CA ARG A 51 -1.01 -8.60 -17.43
C ARG A 51 -0.26 -9.36 -18.55
N LEU A 52 1.02 -9.67 -18.34
CA LEU A 52 1.79 -10.52 -19.25
C LEU A 52 1.26 -11.98 -19.23
N LEU A 53 1.00 -12.53 -18.05
CA LEU A 53 0.43 -13.87 -17.87
C LEU A 53 -1.00 -13.98 -18.40
N ALA A 54 -1.78 -12.90 -18.33
CA ALA A 54 -3.10 -12.82 -18.94
C ALA A 54 -3.07 -12.62 -20.47
N GLY A 55 -1.88 -12.45 -21.05
CA GLY A 55 -1.74 -12.14 -22.49
C GLY A 55 -2.40 -10.80 -22.88
N LEU A 56 -2.51 -9.86 -21.94
CA LEU A 56 -2.98 -8.50 -22.16
C LEU A 56 -1.85 -7.58 -22.62
N GLU A 57 -0.61 -7.94 -22.24
CA GLU A 57 0.61 -7.28 -22.68
C GLU A 57 1.60 -8.29 -23.24
N ARG A 58 2.62 -7.81 -23.97
CA ARG A 58 3.72 -8.63 -24.45
C ARG A 58 5.02 -8.23 -23.75
N PRO A 59 5.91 -9.17 -23.45
CA PRO A 59 7.22 -8.83 -22.90
C PRO A 59 8.05 -8.05 -23.96
N SER A 60 8.88 -7.12 -23.47
CA SER A 60 9.85 -6.43 -24.33
C SER A 60 11.03 -7.36 -24.70
N ALA A 61 11.40 -8.28 -23.80
CA ALA A 61 12.37 -9.35 -24.02
C ALA A 61 12.07 -10.51 -23.06
N GLY A 62 12.66 -11.68 -23.33
CA GLY A 62 12.41 -12.90 -22.57
C GLY A 62 11.21 -13.69 -23.11
N ALA A 63 10.72 -14.65 -22.31
CA ALA A 63 9.62 -15.54 -22.70
C ALA A 63 8.64 -15.75 -21.55
N VAL A 64 7.35 -15.71 -21.86
CA VAL A 64 6.24 -16.04 -20.95
C VAL A 64 5.50 -17.24 -21.52
N ARG A 65 5.55 -18.36 -20.82
CA ARG A 65 4.84 -19.57 -21.20
C ARG A 65 3.78 -19.91 -20.16
N VAL A 66 2.59 -20.23 -20.65
CA VAL A 66 1.48 -20.68 -19.81
C VAL A 66 0.85 -21.92 -20.44
N LEU A 67 0.72 -22.97 -19.66
CA LEU A 67 0.24 -24.28 -20.11
C LEU A 67 0.98 -24.85 -21.34
N GLY A 68 2.27 -24.51 -21.46
CA GLY A 68 3.15 -24.90 -22.58
C GLY A 68 3.19 -23.92 -23.75
N ASP A 69 2.21 -23.02 -23.88
CA ASP A 69 2.14 -22.01 -24.96
C ASP A 69 2.96 -20.76 -24.62
N ASP A 70 3.78 -20.29 -25.56
CA ASP A 70 4.51 -19.02 -25.48
C ASP A 70 3.56 -17.87 -25.86
N LEU A 71 3.05 -17.15 -24.84
CA LEU A 71 2.06 -16.08 -25.04
C LEU A 71 2.58 -14.94 -25.92
N GLY A 72 3.90 -14.68 -25.90
CA GLY A 72 4.52 -13.64 -26.75
C GLY A 72 4.41 -13.93 -28.24
N LYS A 73 4.25 -15.22 -28.63
CA LYS A 73 4.19 -15.71 -30.01
C LYS A 73 2.76 -15.98 -30.50
N LEU A 74 1.78 -16.01 -29.60
CA LEU A 74 0.40 -16.28 -29.99
C LEU A 74 -0.22 -15.11 -30.77
N THR A 75 -1.11 -15.47 -31.70
CA THR A 75 -1.95 -14.49 -32.41
C THR A 75 -3.00 -13.91 -31.46
N ALA A 76 -3.55 -12.74 -31.81
CA ALA A 76 -4.61 -12.09 -31.02
C ALA A 76 -5.82 -13.02 -30.79
N ARG A 77 -6.20 -13.83 -31.81
CA ARG A 77 -7.30 -14.80 -31.72
C ARG A 77 -6.97 -15.90 -30.70
N ARG A 78 -5.77 -16.52 -30.75
CA ARG A 78 -5.35 -17.54 -29.81
C ARG A 78 -5.22 -17.01 -28.38
N LEU A 79 -4.78 -15.75 -28.20
CA LEU A 79 -4.77 -15.09 -26.89
C LEU A 79 -6.20 -14.86 -26.36
N ALA A 80 -7.16 -14.53 -27.23
CA ALA A 80 -8.56 -14.39 -26.84
C ALA A 80 -9.15 -15.77 -26.42
N ASP A 81 -8.86 -16.83 -27.17
CA ASP A 81 -9.27 -18.20 -26.86
C ASP A 81 -8.63 -18.67 -25.53
N TYR A 82 -7.34 -18.38 -25.31
CA TYR A 82 -6.65 -18.66 -24.05
C TYR A 82 -7.34 -17.99 -22.87
N ARG A 83 -7.62 -16.68 -22.95
CA ARG A 83 -8.32 -15.96 -21.88
C ARG A 83 -9.72 -16.49 -21.63
N ALA A 84 -10.46 -16.76 -22.69
CA ALA A 84 -11.83 -17.25 -22.56
C ALA A 84 -11.90 -18.66 -21.97
N THR A 85 -10.89 -19.53 -22.22
CA THR A 85 -10.96 -20.95 -21.89
C THR A 85 -10.18 -21.31 -20.63
N ASN A 86 -8.98 -20.74 -20.45
CA ASN A 86 -8.04 -21.21 -19.44
C ASN A 86 -7.81 -20.23 -18.30
N LEU A 87 -8.27 -18.97 -18.42
CA LEU A 87 -7.91 -17.91 -17.50
C LEU A 87 -9.12 -17.39 -16.73
N GLY A 88 -9.05 -17.43 -15.40
CA GLY A 88 -9.83 -16.58 -14.50
C GLY A 88 -8.96 -15.39 -14.08
N TYR A 89 -9.47 -14.18 -14.20
CA TYR A 89 -8.74 -12.96 -13.85
C TYR A 89 -9.58 -12.01 -13.02
N VAL A 90 -9.04 -11.58 -11.89
CA VAL A 90 -9.62 -10.53 -11.04
C VAL A 90 -8.64 -9.37 -10.97
N ASP A 91 -9.09 -8.22 -11.44
CA ASP A 91 -8.32 -6.95 -11.42
C ASP A 91 -8.51 -6.24 -10.07
N GLN A 92 -7.54 -5.42 -9.68
CA GLN A 92 -7.59 -4.58 -8.48
C GLN A 92 -8.86 -3.71 -8.42
N HIS A 93 -9.35 -3.25 -9.59
CA HIS A 93 -10.56 -2.46 -9.71
C HIS A 93 -11.75 -3.30 -10.20
N TYR A 94 -12.01 -4.43 -9.55
CA TYR A 94 -13.06 -5.40 -9.91
C TYR A 94 -14.43 -4.77 -10.17
N VAL A 95 -14.77 -3.66 -9.52
CA VAL A 95 -16.02 -2.93 -9.73
C VAL A 95 -16.22 -2.54 -11.20
N ARG A 96 -15.11 -2.26 -11.93
CA ARG A 96 -15.16 -1.93 -13.36
C ARG A 96 -15.50 -3.12 -14.25
N ALA A 97 -15.26 -4.33 -13.77
CA ALA A 97 -15.58 -5.56 -14.48
C ALA A 97 -17.04 -6.02 -14.29
N LEU A 98 -17.72 -5.48 -13.28
CA LEU A 98 -19.11 -5.80 -12.98
C LEU A 98 -20.02 -4.88 -13.79
N ALA A 99 -20.69 -5.42 -14.81
CA ALA A 99 -21.69 -4.70 -15.58
C ALA A 99 -22.83 -4.25 -14.66
N PRO A 100 -23.12 -2.95 -14.51
CA PRO A 100 -24.04 -2.43 -13.51
C PRO A 100 -25.51 -2.80 -13.76
N GLU A 101 -25.84 -3.23 -14.98
CA GLU A 101 -27.18 -3.63 -15.41
C GLU A 101 -27.52 -5.08 -15.04
N LEU A 102 -26.49 -5.91 -14.87
CA LEU A 102 -26.65 -7.34 -14.61
C LEU A 102 -26.75 -7.63 -13.10
N SER A 103 -27.54 -8.64 -12.77
CA SER A 103 -27.60 -9.19 -11.40
C SER A 103 -26.33 -10.01 -11.08
N ALA A 104 -26.07 -10.27 -9.80
CA ALA A 104 -24.94 -11.10 -9.37
C ALA A 104 -24.94 -12.47 -10.06
N ARG A 105 -26.10 -13.08 -10.21
CA ARG A 105 -26.29 -14.35 -10.91
C ARG A 105 -25.92 -14.27 -12.39
N GLU A 106 -26.39 -13.22 -13.07
CA GLU A 106 -26.08 -12.99 -14.49
C GLU A 106 -24.59 -12.70 -14.72
N LEU A 107 -23.97 -11.93 -13.84
CA LEU A 107 -22.53 -11.65 -13.86
C LEU A 107 -21.70 -12.93 -13.76
N VAL A 108 -22.03 -13.79 -12.82
CA VAL A 108 -21.33 -15.09 -12.63
C VAL A 108 -21.60 -16.02 -13.82
N ALA A 109 -22.80 -16.03 -14.38
CA ALA A 109 -23.16 -16.85 -15.53
C ALA A 109 -22.61 -16.34 -16.87
N LEU A 110 -22.15 -15.08 -16.95
CA LEU A 110 -21.81 -14.40 -18.20
C LEU A 110 -20.74 -15.14 -19.02
N GLN A 111 -19.65 -15.52 -18.38
CA GLN A 111 -18.53 -16.23 -19.05
C GLN A 111 -18.96 -17.58 -19.63
N LEU A 112 -19.79 -18.30 -18.90
CA LEU A 112 -20.36 -19.57 -19.38
C LEU A 112 -21.30 -19.34 -20.57
N GLY A 113 -22.08 -18.25 -20.54
CA GLY A 113 -22.96 -17.86 -21.64
C GLY A 113 -22.17 -17.51 -22.92
N LEU A 114 -21.08 -16.76 -22.79
CA LEU A 114 -20.21 -16.40 -23.90
C LEU A 114 -19.54 -17.64 -24.54
N ARG A 115 -19.41 -18.72 -23.79
CA ARG A 115 -18.90 -20.03 -24.25
C ARG A 115 -20.00 -20.93 -24.81
N GLY A 116 -21.24 -20.48 -24.90
CA GLY A 116 -22.35 -21.21 -25.45
C GLY A 116 -22.98 -22.27 -24.51
N SER A 117 -22.72 -22.19 -23.20
CA SER A 117 -23.34 -23.08 -22.23
C SER A 117 -24.87 -22.84 -22.17
N PRO A 118 -25.70 -23.90 -22.10
CA PRO A 118 -27.14 -23.79 -21.96
C PRO A 118 -27.52 -22.93 -20.73
N GLU A 119 -28.63 -22.22 -20.84
CA GLU A 119 -29.07 -21.28 -19.80
C GLU A 119 -29.25 -21.93 -18.44
N ALA A 120 -29.94 -23.06 -18.40
CA ALA A 120 -30.18 -23.81 -17.16
C ALA A 120 -28.86 -24.23 -16.48
N THR A 121 -27.86 -24.68 -17.25
CA THR A 121 -26.55 -25.11 -16.73
C THR A 121 -25.74 -23.94 -16.19
N ARG A 122 -25.68 -22.82 -16.91
CA ARG A 122 -24.90 -21.65 -16.48
C ARG A 122 -25.47 -20.99 -15.23
N PHE A 123 -26.80 -20.90 -15.10
CA PHE A 123 -27.44 -20.38 -13.91
C PHE A 123 -27.35 -21.31 -12.72
N ALA A 124 -27.50 -22.62 -12.90
CA ALA A 124 -27.29 -23.59 -11.83
C ALA A 124 -25.86 -23.51 -11.26
N ARG A 125 -24.85 -23.35 -12.14
CA ARG A 125 -23.46 -23.13 -11.72
C ARG A 125 -23.30 -21.82 -10.98
N ALA A 126 -23.86 -20.72 -11.47
CA ALA A 126 -23.84 -19.42 -10.82
C ALA A 126 -24.47 -19.46 -9.43
N ASP A 127 -25.65 -20.08 -9.30
CA ASP A 127 -26.36 -20.22 -8.02
C ASP A 127 -25.51 -21.02 -7.00
N ALA A 128 -24.90 -22.13 -7.42
CA ALA A 128 -24.03 -22.94 -6.56
C ALA A 128 -22.82 -22.17 -6.06
N LEU A 129 -22.16 -21.35 -6.93
CA LEU A 129 -21.04 -20.52 -6.51
C LEU A 129 -21.47 -19.38 -5.57
N LEU A 130 -22.59 -18.71 -5.86
CA LEU A 130 -23.11 -17.64 -5.00
C LEU A 130 -23.56 -18.16 -3.63
N GLU A 131 -24.10 -19.38 -3.57
CA GLU A 131 -24.42 -20.04 -2.30
C GLU A 131 -23.14 -20.26 -1.45
N ARG A 132 -22.09 -20.76 -2.06
CA ARG A 132 -20.80 -21.01 -1.38
C ARG A 132 -20.15 -19.76 -0.81
N VAL A 133 -20.33 -18.62 -1.48
CA VAL A 133 -19.79 -17.34 -1.00
C VAL A 133 -20.78 -16.57 -0.10
N GLY A 134 -21.87 -17.22 0.32
CA GLY A 134 -22.87 -16.63 1.22
C GLY A 134 -23.76 -15.57 0.56
N LEU A 135 -23.92 -15.60 -0.77
CA LEU A 135 -24.69 -14.63 -1.53
C LEU A 135 -25.98 -15.21 -2.16
N ALA A 136 -26.45 -16.40 -1.74
CA ALA A 136 -27.64 -17.04 -2.28
C ALA A 136 -28.88 -16.11 -2.23
N SER A 137 -29.10 -15.40 -1.12
CA SER A 137 -30.22 -14.46 -0.96
C SER A 137 -30.08 -13.16 -1.76
N LYS A 138 -28.89 -12.88 -2.30
CA LYS A 138 -28.55 -11.66 -3.04
C LYS A 138 -28.28 -11.90 -4.53
N ARG A 139 -28.55 -13.11 -5.03
CA ARG A 139 -28.25 -13.50 -6.41
C ARG A 139 -28.91 -12.61 -7.48
N ASP A 140 -30.07 -12.04 -7.18
CA ASP A 140 -30.83 -11.18 -8.09
C ASP A 140 -30.51 -9.67 -7.89
N ARG A 141 -29.62 -9.33 -6.93
CA ARG A 141 -29.18 -7.97 -6.68
C ARG A 141 -28.15 -7.53 -7.71
N ARG A 142 -28.20 -6.24 -8.05
CA ARG A 142 -27.22 -5.58 -8.93
C ARG A 142 -26.04 -5.06 -8.13
N PRO A 143 -24.87 -4.81 -8.76
CA PRO A 143 -23.66 -4.34 -8.05
C PRO A 143 -23.91 -3.17 -7.10
N ARG A 144 -24.67 -2.15 -7.49
CA ARG A 144 -24.99 -0.98 -6.66
C ARG A 144 -25.76 -1.30 -5.37
N GLU A 145 -26.35 -2.48 -5.28
CA GLU A 145 -27.15 -2.95 -4.14
C GLU A 145 -26.34 -3.89 -3.23
N LEU A 146 -25.08 -4.11 -3.55
CA LEU A 146 -24.13 -4.97 -2.85
C LEU A 146 -23.05 -4.12 -2.17
N SER A 147 -22.59 -4.56 -0.98
CA SER A 147 -21.40 -3.99 -0.34
C SER A 147 -20.13 -4.28 -1.16
N GLY A 148 -19.03 -3.55 -0.89
CA GLY A 148 -17.76 -3.77 -1.57
C GLY A 148 -17.27 -5.22 -1.48
N GLY A 149 -17.29 -5.82 -0.29
CA GLY A 149 -16.93 -7.23 -0.11
C GLY A 149 -17.87 -8.22 -0.82
N GLU A 150 -19.17 -7.89 -0.94
CA GLU A 150 -20.11 -8.71 -1.71
C GLU A 150 -19.85 -8.62 -3.21
N GLN A 151 -19.57 -7.42 -3.72
CA GLN A 151 -19.16 -7.22 -5.12
C GLN A 151 -17.88 -7.99 -5.44
N GLN A 152 -16.92 -7.99 -4.51
CA GLN A 152 -15.69 -8.76 -4.62
C GLN A 152 -15.94 -10.25 -4.74
N ARG A 153 -16.80 -10.81 -3.87
CA ARG A 153 -17.18 -12.23 -3.94
C ARG A 153 -17.90 -12.57 -5.24
N VAL A 154 -18.73 -11.67 -5.77
CA VAL A 154 -19.34 -11.85 -7.11
C VAL A 154 -18.28 -11.86 -8.20
N ALA A 155 -17.29 -10.95 -8.17
CA ALA A 155 -16.20 -10.90 -9.15
C ALA A 155 -15.34 -12.18 -9.13
N LEU A 156 -15.04 -12.70 -7.93
CA LEU A 156 -14.35 -13.99 -7.74
C LEU A 156 -15.15 -15.16 -8.33
N CYS A 157 -16.44 -15.23 -8.04
CA CYS A 157 -17.32 -16.26 -8.62
C CYS A 157 -17.37 -16.17 -10.14
N ALA A 158 -17.46 -14.96 -10.70
CA ALA A 158 -17.49 -14.75 -12.15
C ALA A 158 -16.18 -15.21 -12.82
N ALA A 159 -15.03 -14.92 -12.20
CA ALA A 159 -13.73 -15.35 -12.70
C ALA A 159 -13.49 -16.86 -12.61
N LEU A 160 -14.15 -17.57 -11.67
CA LEU A 160 -13.99 -19.00 -11.44
C LEU A 160 -15.14 -19.85 -12.01
N ALA A 161 -16.22 -19.24 -12.52
CA ALA A 161 -17.43 -19.95 -12.96
C ALA A 161 -17.16 -20.99 -14.06
N HIS A 162 -16.24 -20.70 -14.97
CA HIS A 162 -15.90 -21.54 -16.11
C HIS A 162 -14.77 -22.56 -15.85
N GLU A 163 -14.39 -22.74 -14.57
CA GLU A 163 -13.36 -23.68 -14.11
C GLU A 163 -12.02 -23.48 -14.84
N PRO A 164 -11.42 -22.30 -14.73
CA PRO A 164 -10.17 -22.00 -15.42
C PRO A 164 -9.02 -22.87 -14.90
N ARG A 165 -8.05 -23.19 -15.76
CA ARG A 165 -6.82 -23.88 -15.34
C ARG A 165 -5.83 -22.94 -14.64
N ILE A 166 -5.90 -21.66 -14.95
CA ILE A 166 -5.07 -20.59 -14.39
C ILE A 166 -5.98 -19.55 -13.75
N PHE A 167 -5.72 -19.19 -12.50
CA PHE A 167 -6.39 -18.09 -11.82
C PHE A 167 -5.37 -17.02 -11.44
N LEU A 168 -5.62 -15.79 -11.86
CA LEU A 168 -4.80 -14.62 -11.55
C LEU A 168 -5.62 -13.61 -10.78
N ALA A 169 -5.10 -13.10 -9.66
CA ALA A 169 -5.78 -12.09 -8.86
C ALA A 169 -4.81 -10.94 -8.52
N ASP A 170 -5.18 -9.72 -8.89
CA ASP A 170 -4.42 -8.51 -8.60
C ASP A 170 -5.05 -7.76 -7.43
N GLU A 171 -4.41 -7.82 -6.27
CA GLU A 171 -4.83 -7.20 -5.00
C GLU A 171 -6.33 -7.43 -4.68
N PRO A 172 -6.78 -8.70 -4.58
CA PRO A 172 -8.22 -9.02 -4.49
C PRO A 172 -8.89 -8.50 -3.23
N THR A 173 -8.16 -7.93 -2.27
CA THR A 173 -8.69 -7.42 -1.00
C THR A 173 -8.32 -5.95 -0.75
N GLY A 174 -7.70 -5.28 -1.72
CA GLY A 174 -7.09 -3.96 -1.53
C GLY A 174 -8.04 -2.81 -1.14
N GLU A 175 -9.36 -3.00 -1.27
CA GLU A 175 -10.40 -2.01 -0.91
C GLU A 175 -11.26 -2.48 0.28
N LEU A 176 -10.91 -3.60 0.93
CA LEU A 176 -11.67 -4.22 2.01
C LEU A 176 -11.04 -3.93 3.39
N ASP A 177 -11.87 -3.99 4.42
CA ASP A 177 -11.38 -4.05 5.81
C ASP A 177 -10.70 -5.39 6.10
N ALA A 178 -9.88 -5.44 7.16
CA ALA A 178 -9.05 -6.61 7.47
C ALA A 178 -9.85 -7.90 7.71
N GLU A 179 -11.02 -7.81 8.36
CA GLU A 179 -11.85 -8.98 8.64
C GLU A 179 -12.50 -9.55 7.36
N THR A 180 -13.02 -8.66 6.51
CA THR A 180 -13.57 -9.03 5.21
C THR A 180 -12.49 -9.54 4.27
N ALA A 181 -11.28 -8.95 4.32
CA ALA A 181 -10.12 -9.39 3.53
C ALA A 181 -9.71 -10.83 3.88
N ASP A 182 -9.64 -11.17 5.16
CA ASP A 182 -9.30 -12.51 5.65
C ASP A 182 -10.31 -13.55 5.14
N GLN A 183 -11.60 -13.26 5.24
CA GLN A 183 -12.67 -14.11 4.72
C GLN A 183 -12.58 -14.32 3.19
N VAL A 184 -12.17 -13.28 2.45
CA VAL A 184 -12.01 -13.38 0.99
C VAL A 184 -10.79 -14.22 0.64
N TYR A 185 -9.67 -14.10 1.37
CA TYR A 185 -8.50 -14.97 1.15
C TYR A 185 -8.83 -16.44 1.40
N ASP A 186 -9.48 -16.77 2.54
CA ASP A 186 -9.88 -18.14 2.86
C ASP A 186 -10.77 -18.72 1.76
N LEU A 187 -11.76 -17.96 1.33
CA LEU A 187 -12.68 -18.35 0.26
C LEU A 187 -11.95 -18.59 -1.07
N VAL A 188 -11.04 -17.70 -1.46
CA VAL A 188 -10.21 -17.90 -2.67
C VAL A 188 -9.42 -19.19 -2.54
N GLY A 189 -8.75 -19.42 -1.39
CA GLY A 189 -7.96 -20.62 -1.13
C GLY A 189 -8.77 -21.91 -1.26
N GLU A 190 -10.01 -21.93 -0.74
CA GLU A 190 -10.92 -23.06 -0.87
C GLU A 190 -11.34 -23.30 -2.33
N LEU A 191 -11.85 -22.28 -3.00
CA LEU A 191 -12.38 -22.40 -4.35
C LEU A 191 -11.32 -22.84 -5.36
N VAL A 192 -10.11 -22.26 -5.31
CA VAL A 192 -9.04 -22.59 -6.27
C VAL A 192 -8.49 -23.99 -6.05
N ARG A 193 -8.40 -24.46 -4.79
CA ARG A 193 -7.96 -25.83 -4.49
C ARG A 193 -8.96 -26.88 -4.92
N GLU A 194 -10.26 -26.65 -4.66
CA GLU A 194 -11.30 -27.57 -5.14
C GLU A 194 -11.36 -27.70 -6.64
N GLN A 195 -11.19 -26.59 -7.35
CA GLN A 195 -11.17 -26.59 -8.82
C GLN A 195 -9.84 -27.08 -9.41
N GLY A 196 -8.81 -27.23 -8.56
CA GLY A 196 -7.47 -27.59 -9.01
C GLY A 196 -6.83 -26.53 -9.90
N CYS A 197 -7.16 -25.25 -9.70
CA CYS A 197 -6.58 -24.12 -10.44
C CYS A 197 -5.13 -23.90 -10.04
N THR A 198 -4.25 -23.64 -11.03
CA THR A 198 -2.96 -23.03 -10.76
C THR A 198 -3.15 -21.54 -10.52
N THR A 199 -2.73 -21.04 -9.36
CA THR A 199 -3.09 -19.68 -8.92
C THR A 199 -1.86 -18.82 -8.72
N LEU A 200 -1.90 -17.60 -9.26
CA LEU A 200 -0.96 -16.54 -8.91
C LEU A 200 -1.73 -15.34 -8.34
N LEU A 201 -1.56 -15.11 -7.06
CA LEU A 201 -2.17 -14.00 -6.34
C LEU A 201 -1.11 -12.93 -6.10
N VAL A 202 -1.41 -11.69 -6.43
CA VAL A 202 -0.54 -10.54 -6.18
C VAL A 202 -1.13 -9.71 -5.06
N SER A 203 -0.32 -9.39 -4.05
CA SER A 203 -0.74 -8.56 -2.93
C SER A 203 0.43 -7.76 -2.36
N HIS A 204 0.12 -6.71 -1.62
CA HIS A 204 1.04 -6.05 -0.71
C HIS A 204 0.76 -6.45 0.75
N ASP A 205 -0.34 -7.14 1.00
CA ASP A 205 -0.79 -7.61 2.29
C ASP A 205 -0.14 -8.96 2.63
N PRO A 206 0.65 -9.07 3.73
CA PRO A 206 1.27 -10.31 4.17
C PRO A 206 0.25 -11.42 4.49
N GLU A 207 -0.98 -11.09 4.89
CA GLU A 207 -2.01 -12.06 5.20
C GLU A 207 -2.40 -12.93 3.99
N SER A 208 -2.17 -12.42 2.77
CA SER A 208 -2.34 -13.20 1.54
C SER A 208 -1.42 -14.44 1.47
N ALA A 209 -0.36 -14.49 2.26
CA ALA A 209 0.52 -15.65 2.38
C ALA A 209 -0.16 -16.89 3.00
N LYS A 210 -1.25 -16.70 3.77
CA LYS A 210 -2.00 -17.79 4.41
C LYS A 210 -2.55 -18.81 3.42
N VAL A 211 -2.91 -18.36 2.23
CA VAL A 211 -3.52 -19.23 1.21
C VAL A 211 -2.52 -19.80 0.23
N ALA A 212 -1.28 -19.34 0.24
CA ALA A 212 -0.24 -19.78 -0.67
C ALA A 212 0.44 -21.08 -0.23
N ASP A 213 0.88 -21.88 -1.20
CA ASP A 213 1.79 -22.99 -0.98
C ASP A 213 3.25 -22.49 -1.00
N ARG A 214 3.50 -21.41 -1.77
CA ARG A 214 4.80 -20.73 -1.90
C ARG A 214 4.62 -19.23 -2.05
N ILE A 215 5.53 -18.48 -1.48
CA ILE A 215 5.56 -17.02 -1.52
C ILE A 215 6.78 -16.56 -2.31
N ILE A 216 6.56 -15.57 -3.19
CA ILE A 216 7.62 -14.93 -3.99
C ILE A 216 7.56 -13.43 -3.69
N ARG A 217 8.70 -12.82 -3.40
CA ARG A 217 8.77 -11.37 -3.26
C ARG A 217 9.41 -10.73 -4.49
N ILE A 218 8.71 -9.73 -5.05
CA ILE A 218 9.23 -8.93 -6.18
C ILE A 218 9.58 -7.54 -5.69
N ARG A 219 10.79 -7.07 -6.07
CA ARG A 219 11.25 -5.70 -5.87
C ARG A 219 11.94 -5.21 -7.14
N ASP A 220 11.66 -3.98 -7.56
CA ASP A 220 12.24 -3.34 -8.76
C ASP A 220 12.20 -4.22 -10.02
N GLY A 221 11.07 -4.88 -10.22
CA GLY A 221 10.86 -5.75 -11.38
C GLY A 221 11.63 -7.07 -11.38
N ARG A 222 12.17 -7.51 -10.23
CA ARG A 222 12.96 -8.75 -10.09
C ARG A 222 12.45 -9.57 -8.91
N VAL A 223 12.60 -10.89 -8.97
CA VAL A 223 12.41 -11.76 -7.80
C VAL A 223 13.56 -11.52 -6.83
N SER A 224 13.24 -11.17 -5.59
CA SER A 224 14.22 -10.92 -4.53
C SER A 224 14.30 -12.07 -3.53
N GLU A 225 13.18 -12.66 -3.19
CA GLU A 225 13.07 -13.72 -2.17
C GLU A 225 12.02 -14.74 -2.61
N GLU A 226 12.19 -15.99 -2.20
CA GLU A 226 11.25 -17.07 -2.47
C GLU A 226 11.31 -18.08 -1.34
N TRP A 227 10.14 -18.51 -0.79
CA TRP A 227 10.08 -19.50 0.29
C TRP A 227 8.77 -20.28 0.27
N ASP A 228 8.80 -21.52 0.77
CA ASP A 228 7.63 -22.38 0.91
C ASP A 228 6.83 -22.03 2.18
N ARG A 229 5.54 -22.35 2.18
CA ARG A 229 4.67 -22.16 3.35
C ARG A 229 5.17 -23.04 4.50
N GLY A 230 5.45 -22.41 5.65
CA GLY A 230 5.93 -23.08 6.85
C GLY A 230 7.41 -22.88 7.16
N ASP A 231 8.17 -22.30 6.25
CA ASP A 231 9.50 -21.78 6.57
C ASP A 231 9.33 -20.49 7.36
N GLU A 232 9.71 -20.53 8.63
CA GLU A 232 9.56 -19.39 9.56
C GLU A 232 10.50 -18.21 9.24
N SER A 233 11.34 -18.33 8.21
CA SER A 233 12.34 -17.32 7.91
C SER A 233 12.40 -17.00 6.41
N PRO A 234 12.22 -15.73 6.03
CA PRO A 234 12.47 -15.26 4.66
C PRO A 234 13.97 -15.10 4.35
N ASP A 235 14.84 -15.95 4.92
CA ASP A 235 16.30 -15.81 4.80
C ASP A 235 16.84 -16.33 3.45
N THR A 236 15.97 -16.87 2.58
CA THR A 236 16.40 -17.36 1.27
C THR A 236 16.42 -16.22 0.25
N ILE A 237 17.62 -15.77 -0.09
CA ILE A 237 17.85 -14.73 -1.10
C ILE A 237 18.04 -15.43 -2.46
N VAL A 238 17.30 -14.96 -3.48
CA VAL A 238 17.44 -15.49 -4.83
C VAL A 238 18.69 -14.92 -5.49
N VAL A 239 19.60 -15.82 -5.91
CA VAL A 239 20.75 -15.45 -6.74
C VAL A 239 20.30 -15.42 -8.20
N GLY A 240 20.24 -14.21 -8.78
CA GLY A 240 19.87 -14.04 -10.18
C GLY A 240 20.97 -14.55 -11.15
N ARG A 241 20.57 -14.81 -12.41
CA ARG A 241 21.52 -15.19 -13.46
C ARG A 241 22.58 -14.09 -13.61
N GLY A 242 23.83 -14.48 -13.66
CA GLY A 242 24.98 -13.56 -13.64
C GLY A 242 25.54 -13.29 -12.24
N GLY A 243 25.04 -14.00 -11.21
CA GLY A 243 25.61 -13.97 -9.86
C GLY A 243 25.26 -12.72 -9.04
N TRP A 244 24.30 -11.90 -9.49
CA TRP A 244 23.81 -10.80 -8.67
C TRP A 244 22.83 -11.32 -7.61
N LEU A 245 22.89 -10.73 -6.40
CA LEU A 245 21.92 -10.95 -5.34
C LEU A 245 21.54 -9.59 -4.74
N ARG A 246 20.30 -9.48 -4.28
CA ARG A 246 19.86 -8.31 -3.54
C ARG A 246 19.78 -8.67 -2.07
N LEU A 247 20.57 -7.99 -1.27
CA LEU A 247 20.46 -8.09 0.19
C LEU A 247 19.23 -7.30 0.67
N PRO A 248 18.45 -7.81 1.65
CA PRO A 248 17.39 -7.06 2.30
C PRO A 248 17.91 -5.73 2.85
N GLU A 249 17.10 -4.69 2.72
CA GLU A 249 17.50 -3.33 3.14
C GLU A 249 17.76 -3.21 4.63
N ASP A 250 17.00 -3.96 5.45
CA ASP A 250 17.23 -4.05 6.90
C ASP A 250 18.58 -4.66 7.24
N LEU A 251 19.03 -5.69 6.49
CA LEU A 251 20.38 -6.24 6.63
C LEU A 251 21.46 -5.25 6.21
N LEU A 252 21.26 -4.52 5.09
CA LEU A 252 22.18 -3.50 4.63
C LEU A 252 22.31 -2.37 5.65
N LEU A 253 21.17 -1.90 6.19
CA LEU A 253 21.14 -0.86 7.21
C LEU A 253 21.82 -1.31 8.52
N ARG A 254 21.51 -2.51 9.00
CA ARG A 254 22.12 -3.09 10.23
C ARG A 254 23.62 -3.34 10.06
N ALA A 255 24.06 -3.70 8.86
CA ALA A 255 25.47 -3.89 8.52
C ALA A 255 26.20 -2.58 8.21
N GLY A 256 25.50 -1.43 8.18
CA GLY A 256 26.09 -0.13 7.83
C GLY A 256 26.54 -0.03 6.37
N ILE A 257 25.97 -0.83 5.48
CA ILE A 257 26.29 -0.86 4.05
C ILE A 257 25.45 0.18 3.32
N GLY A 258 26.10 1.17 2.70
CA GLY A 258 25.47 2.19 1.88
C GLY A 258 25.50 1.84 0.38
N GLU A 259 25.90 2.82 -0.46
CA GLU A 259 25.92 2.65 -1.94
C GLU A 259 26.97 1.66 -2.45
N ARG A 260 28.01 1.37 -1.65
CA ARG A 260 29.11 0.48 -2.04
C ARG A 260 29.45 -0.48 -0.91
N ALA A 261 29.71 -1.72 -1.28
CA ALA A 261 30.14 -2.77 -0.39
C ALA A 261 31.35 -3.51 -0.96
N SER A 262 32.16 -4.09 -0.09
CA SER A 262 33.20 -5.06 -0.42
C SER A 262 32.70 -6.45 -0.12
N ALA A 263 32.92 -7.40 -1.02
CA ALA A 263 32.62 -8.80 -0.80
C ALA A 263 33.92 -9.62 -0.74
N ALA A 264 34.02 -10.49 0.23
CA ALA A 264 35.15 -11.41 0.42
C ALA A 264 34.64 -12.83 0.69
N LEU A 265 35.45 -13.82 0.36
CA LEU A 265 35.22 -15.20 0.75
C LEU A 265 35.96 -15.46 2.08
N ASP A 266 35.23 -15.83 3.11
CA ASP A 266 35.76 -16.18 4.42
C ASP A 266 35.18 -17.52 4.85
N ASP A 267 36.05 -18.53 5.02
CA ASP A 267 35.70 -19.91 5.39
C ASP A 267 34.50 -20.49 4.59
N GLY A 268 34.54 -20.31 3.25
CA GLY A 268 33.46 -20.77 2.35
C GLY A 268 32.17 -19.94 2.37
N ARG A 269 32.15 -18.82 3.11
CA ARG A 269 31.03 -17.89 3.20
C ARG A 269 31.34 -16.59 2.44
N VAL A 270 30.33 -16.05 1.77
CA VAL A 270 30.45 -14.71 1.17
C VAL A 270 30.12 -13.70 2.26
N VAL A 271 31.12 -12.92 2.68
CA VAL A 271 30.96 -11.85 3.67
C VAL A 271 30.90 -10.52 2.92
N VAL A 272 29.85 -9.75 3.14
CA VAL A 272 29.65 -8.44 2.54
C VAL A 272 29.82 -7.38 3.64
N THR A 273 30.75 -6.43 3.43
CA THR A 273 31.08 -5.37 4.39
C THR A 273 31.01 -4.00 3.74
N PRO A 274 30.83 -2.90 4.50
CA PRO A 274 30.90 -1.56 3.96
C PRO A 274 32.24 -1.33 3.24
N ALA A 275 32.24 -0.70 2.06
CA ALA A 275 33.47 -0.39 1.35
C ALA A 275 34.27 0.70 2.10
N PRO A 276 35.62 0.57 2.22
CA PRO A 276 36.46 1.58 2.86
C PRO A 276 36.35 2.94 2.12
N GLY A 277 36.15 4.03 2.87
CA GLY A 277 36.12 5.40 2.31
C GLY A 277 34.79 5.83 1.67
N THR A 278 33.82 4.96 1.51
CA THR A 278 32.44 5.34 1.30
C THR A 278 31.79 5.51 2.66
N GLY A 279 32.10 6.63 3.31
CA GLY A 279 31.22 7.08 4.38
C GLY A 279 29.83 7.07 3.80
N VAL A 280 28.91 6.33 4.41
CA VAL A 280 27.49 6.51 4.21
C VAL A 280 27.32 8.01 4.13
N SER A 281 26.88 8.53 2.96
CA SER A 281 26.17 9.80 2.97
C SER A 281 25.03 9.47 3.92
N ARG A 282 25.23 9.87 5.15
CA ARG A 282 24.33 9.57 6.26
C ARG A 282 22.95 10.09 5.87
N VAL A 283 22.13 9.22 5.25
CA VAL A 283 20.83 9.06 5.90
C VAL A 283 21.27 8.57 7.27
N SER A 284 21.36 9.49 8.21
CA SER A 284 21.75 9.16 9.57
C SER A 284 20.69 8.21 10.05
N VAL A 285 20.97 6.90 9.90
CA VAL A 285 20.38 5.92 10.77
C VAL A 285 20.96 6.34 12.11
N LEU A 286 20.20 7.13 12.81
CA LEU A 286 20.43 7.39 14.21
C LEU A 286 20.21 6.04 14.88
N THR A 287 21.25 5.17 14.83
CA THR A 287 21.43 4.18 15.85
C THR A 287 21.36 4.95 17.17
N ARG A 288 20.45 4.56 18.01
CA ARG A 288 20.42 4.92 19.42
C ARG A 288 21.81 4.71 20.00
N GLU A 289 22.64 5.75 19.99
CA GLU A 289 23.75 5.91 20.93
C GLU A 289 23.32 6.69 22.18
N ASP A 290 22.03 7.03 22.25
CA ASP A 290 21.47 7.49 23.51
C ASP A 290 20.73 6.30 24.14
N GLY A 291 21.22 5.86 25.28
CA GLY A 291 20.50 4.98 26.20
C GLY A 291 19.09 5.51 26.48
N PRO A 292 18.25 4.80 27.26
CA PRO A 292 16.84 5.14 27.41
C PRO A 292 16.71 6.63 27.68
N ALA A 293 16.19 7.36 26.67
CA ALA A 293 16.03 8.81 26.77
C ALA A 293 15.21 9.09 28.04
N THR A 294 15.82 9.74 28.99
CA THR A 294 15.08 10.32 30.10
C THR A 294 13.95 11.14 29.49
N PRO A 295 12.68 10.88 29.88
CA PRO A 295 11.55 11.59 29.33
C PRO A 295 11.78 13.11 29.57
N LYS A 296 12.00 13.85 28.48
CA LYS A 296 12.01 15.31 28.55
C LYS A 296 10.65 15.76 29.11
N PRO A 297 10.61 16.80 29.94
CA PRO A 297 9.34 17.32 30.45
C PRO A 297 8.38 17.57 29.27
N ALA A 298 7.13 17.13 29.43
CA ALA A 298 6.09 17.34 28.44
C ALA A 298 6.05 18.82 28.06
N GLY A 299 6.07 19.12 26.76
CA GLY A 299 5.90 20.48 26.25
C GLY A 299 4.53 21.05 26.65
N GLU A 300 4.25 22.27 26.22
CA GLU A 300 2.96 22.91 26.44
C GLU A 300 1.83 22.05 25.85
N LEU A 301 0.67 22.02 26.53
CA LEU A 301 -0.50 21.29 26.06
C LEU A 301 -1.04 21.92 24.77
N VAL A 302 -0.97 21.17 23.66
CA VAL A 302 -1.40 21.63 22.33
C VAL A 302 -2.84 21.24 22.02
N VAL A 303 -3.25 20.02 22.37
CA VAL A 303 -4.61 19.53 22.09
C VAL A 303 -5.25 18.99 23.35
N ARG A 304 -6.52 19.40 23.57
CA ARG A 304 -7.37 18.84 24.64
C ARG A 304 -8.70 18.38 24.06
N VAL A 305 -9.02 17.14 24.29
CA VAL A 305 -10.26 16.48 23.87
C VAL A 305 -11.04 16.05 25.10
N ARG A 306 -12.32 16.33 25.15
CA ARG A 306 -13.19 15.94 26.28
C ARG A 306 -14.51 15.38 25.79
N ARG A 307 -14.82 14.16 26.24
CA ARG A 307 -16.06 13.41 25.96
C ARG A 307 -16.45 13.42 24.49
N LEU A 308 -15.45 13.24 23.61
CA LEU A 308 -15.66 13.33 22.17
C LEU A 308 -16.52 12.17 21.68
N ALA A 309 -17.62 12.47 21.01
CA ALA A 309 -18.53 11.49 20.43
C ALA A 309 -18.85 11.82 18.96
N LYS A 310 -18.87 10.77 18.13
CA LYS A 310 -19.21 10.89 16.71
C LYS A 310 -19.84 9.58 16.21
N SER A 311 -20.93 9.73 15.42
CA SER A 311 -21.59 8.63 14.73
C SER A 311 -21.76 8.95 13.25
N TYR A 312 -21.92 7.91 12.43
CA TYR A 312 -22.35 8.00 11.03
C TYR A 312 -23.54 7.05 10.84
N GLY A 313 -24.73 7.62 10.68
CA GLY A 313 -25.97 6.87 10.71
C GLY A 313 -26.14 6.17 12.07
N GLU A 314 -26.32 4.84 12.07
CA GLU A 314 -26.48 4.05 13.30
C GLU A 314 -25.13 3.60 13.91
N THR A 315 -24.02 3.78 13.19
CA THR A 315 -22.70 3.34 13.65
C THR A 315 -22.03 4.40 14.50
N ARG A 316 -21.81 4.10 15.78
CA ARG A 316 -21.06 4.94 16.70
C ARG A 316 -19.55 4.68 16.51
N VAL A 317 -18.82 5.70 16.10
CA VAL A 317 -17.38 5.59 15.75
C VAL A 317 -16.49 6.06 16.89
N LEU A 318 -16.92 7.10 17.63
CA LEU A 318 -16.25 7.58 18.84
C LEU A 318 -17.29 7.73 19.95
N ASP A 319 -16.95 7.23 21.15
CA ASP A 319 -17.85 7.23 22.29
C ASP A 319 -17.18 7.79 23.56
N GLY A 320 -17.31 9.09 23.76
CA GLY A 320 -16.89 9.74 25.00
C GLY A 320 -15.37 9.81 25.22
N LEU A 321 -14.58 9.86 24.12
CA LEU A 321 -13.11 9.85 24.18
C LEU A 321 -12.56 11.12 24.86
N ASP A 322 -11.67 10.90 25.85
CA ASP A 322 -10.86 11.94 26.50
C ASP A 322 -9.40 11.75 26.13
N ALA A 323 -8.69 12.80 25.72
CA ALA A 323 -7.26 12.77 25.42
C ALA A 323 -6.61 14.15 25.53
N ASP A 324 -5.35 14.20 25.92
CA ASP A 324 -4.52 15.38 25.97
C ASP A 324 -3.19 15.11 25.22
N PHE A 325 -2.76 16.06 24.38
CA PHE A 325 -1.53 15.93 23.61
C PHE A 325 -0.66 17.17 23.78
N SER A 326 0.58 16.94 24.18
CA SER A 326 1.58 17.98 24.42
C SER A 326 2.54 18.13 23.25
N GLY A 327 3.09 19.31 23.05
CA GLY A 327 4.10 19.58 22.05
C GLY A 327 5.40 18.79 22.25
N GLY A 328 6.16 18.61 21.19
CA GLY A 328 7.45 17.92 21.20
C GLY A 328 7.40 16.40 21.26
N ARG A 329 6.22 15.80 21.06
CA ARG A 329 5.99 14.35 21.12
C ARG A 329 5.30 13.80 19.89
N LEU A 330 5.62 12.55 19.56
CA LEU A 330 4.94 11.73 18.57
C LEU A 330 3.93 10.80 19.27
N TYR A 331 2.68 10.87 18.86
CA TYR A 331 1.59 10.03 19.35
C TYR A 331 1.13 9.09 18.23
N ALA A 332 1.09 7.79 18.50
CA ALA A 332 0.48 6.81 17.61
C ALA A 332 -1.02 6.65 17.96
N VAL A 333 -1.89 6.94 17.01
CA VAL A 333 -3.34 6.69 17.12
C VAL A 333 -3.62 5.35 16.44
N THR A 334 -3.93 4.33 17.24
CA THR A 334 -4.05 2.94 16.80
C THR A 334 -5.47 2.42 16.93
N GLY A 335 -5.78 1.33 16.26
CA GLY A 335 -7.07 0.65 16.28
C GLY A 335 -7.37 -0.07 14.97
N PRO A 336 -8.35 -0.96 14.93
CA PRO A 336 -8.75 -1.69 13.73
C PRO A 336 -9.11 -0.76 12.57
N SER A 337 -9.20 -1.30 11.36
CA SER A 337 -9.76 -0.55 10.23
C SER A 337 -11.22 -0.19 10.53
N GLY A 338 -11.64 1.03 10.23
CA GLY A 338 -12.98 1.51 10.56
C GLY A 338 -13.21 1.95 12.00
N SER A 339 -12.23 1.83 12.93
CA SER A 339 -12.36 2.24 14.35
C SER A 339 -12.46 3.75 14.57
N GLY A 340 -12.39 4.57 13.52
CA GLY A 340 -12.54 6.02 13.64
C GLY A 340 -11.24 6.82 13.73
N LYS A 341 -10.07 6.24 13.47
CA LYS A 341 -8.77 6.96 13.48
C LYS A 341 -8.78 8.19 12.57
N THR A 342 -9.13 8.04 11.31
CA THR A 342 -9.27 9.15 10.35
C THR A 342 -10.32 10.17 10.80
N THR A 343 -11.47 9.70 11.31
CA THR A 343 -12.51 10.55 11.87
C THR A 343 -11.97 11.38 13.04
N PHE A 344 -11.23 10.76 13.95
CA PHE A 344 -10.59 11.45 15.06
C PHE A 344 -9.64 12.55 14.57
N LEU A 345 -8.75 12.24 13.61
CA LEU A 345 -7.87 13.27 13.03
C LEU A 345 -8.67 14.39 12.34
N HIS A 346 -9.77 14.10 11.65
CA HIS A 346 -10.62 15.10 11.00
C HIS A 346 -11.29 16.03 12.02
N LEU A 347 -11.72 15.51 13.17
CA LEU A 347 -12.28 16.30 14.26
C LEU A 347 -11.21 17.23 14.87
N LEU A 348 -9.97 16.74 15.09
CA LEU A 348 -8.85 17.55 15.55
C LEU A 348 -8.44 18.60 14.52
N ALA A 349 -8.56 18.31 13.24
CA ALA A 349 -8.30 19.25 12.16
C ALA A 349 -9.43 20.30 11.98
N GLY A 350 -10.57 20.15 12.65
CA GLY A 350 -11.76 20.96 12.41
C GLY A 350 -12.32 20.81 10.99
N LEU A 351 -12.06 19.67 10.33
CA LEU A 351 -12.62 19.30 9.04
C LEU A 351 -14.05 18.75 9.19
N ASP A 352 -14.30 18.08 10.31
CA ASP A 352 -15.61 17.59 10.73
C ASP A 352 -15.95 18.12 12.13
N LEU A 353 -17.20 17.95 12.55
CA LEU A 353 -17.69 18.35 13.87
C LEU A 353 -18.14 17.11 14.66
N PRO A 354 -17.84 17.05 15.96
CA PRO A 354 -18.37 16.03 16.83
C PRO A 354 -19.87 16.25 17.10
N GLU A 355 -20.57 15.19 17.45
CA GLU A 355 -21.97 15.24 17.94
C GLU A 355 -22.02 15.59 19.42
N GLY A 356 -20.97 15.27 20.16
CA GLY A 356 -20.81 15.60 21.58
C GLY A 356 -19.36 15.79 21.97
N GLY A 357 -19.17 16.48 23.10
CA GLY A 357 -17.83 16.78 23.59
C GLY A 357 -17.18 18.02 22.98
N THR A 358 -15.92 18.26 23.32
CA THR A 358 -15.18 19.46 22.89
C THR A 358 -13.77 19.09 22.42
N VAL A 359 -13.28 19.86 21.43
CA VAL A 359 -11.91 19.81 20.93
C VAL A 359 -11.30 21.19 21.02
N LYS A 360 -10.20 21.32 21.77
CA LYS A 360 -9.38 22.54 21.85
C LYS A 360 -8.03 22.29 21.25
N VAL A 361 -7.58 23.17 20.35
CA VAL A 361 -6.26 23.15 19.75
C VAL A 361 -5.59 24.50 19.96
N ASP A 362 -4.41 24.51 20.56
CA ASP A 362 -3.68 25.74 20.91
C ASP A 362 -4.57 26.77 21.68
N GLY A 363 -5.28 26.24 22.68
CA GLY A 363 -6.21 27.04 23.52
C GLY A 363 -7.54 27.39 22.88
N VAL A 364 -7.72 27.22 21.57
CA VAL A 364 -8.96 27.59 20.84
C VAL A 364 -9.90 26.39 20.74
N GLU A 365 -11.14 26.57 21.14
CA GLU A 365 -12.19 25.56 21.04
C GLU A 365 -12.78 25.49 19.63
N LEU A 366 -12.44 24.43 18.87
CA LEU A 366 -12.89 24.29 17.48
C LEU A 366 -14.39 24.12 17.32
N THR A 367 -15.05 23.53 18.34
CA THR A 367 -16.49 23.26 18.34
C THR A 367 -17.32 24.54 18.45
N SER A 368 -16.76 25.61 18.99
CA SER A 368 -17.43 26.92 19.10
C SER A 368 -17.27 27.81 17.86
N LEU A 369 -16.37 27.45 16.94
CA LEU A 369 -16.10 28.23 15.74
C LEU A 369 -17.06 27.88 14.59
N ASP A 370 -17.40 28.88 13.78
CA ASP A 370 -18.03 28.67 12.49
C ASP A 370 -17.06 28.05 11.47
N ARG A 371 -17.54 27.69 10.28
CA ARG A 371 -16.72 27.07 9.23
C ARG A 371 -15.53 27.93 8.82
N ALA A 372 -15.70 29.24 8.72
CA ALA A 372 -14.66 30.20 8.35
C ALA A 372 -13.60 30.31 9.45
N GLY A 373 -14.02 30.42 10.71
CA GLY A 373 -13.14 30.47 11.89
C GLY A 373 -12.29 29.21 12.01
N ARG A 374 -12.88 28.00 11.84
CA ARG A 374 -12.12 26.74 11.82
C ARG A 374 -11.09 26.72 10.69
N ALA A 375 -11.45 27.18 9.48
CA ALA A 375 -10.52 27.24 8.36
C ALA A 375 -9.34 28.19 8.61
N VAL A 376 -9.59 29.33 9.24
CA VAL A 376 -8.55 30.31 9.62
C VAL A 376 -7.64 29.72 10.69
N HIS A 377 -8.20 29.13 11.75
CA HIS A 377 -7.42 28.52 12.83
C HIS A 377 -6.58 27.34 12.31
N ARG A 378 -7.18 26.42 11.52
CA ARG A 378 -6.47 25.31 10.88
C ARG A 378 -5.28 25.81 10.08
N ARG A 379 -5.48 26.78 9.19
CA ARG A 379 -4.41 27.31 8.35
C ARG A 379 -3.22 27.84 9.17
N ARG A 380 -3.44 28.37 10.36
CA ARG A 380 -2.38 28.95 11.20
C ARG A 380 -1.68 27.94 12.10
N THR A 381 -2.43 26.94 12.59
CA THR A 381 -2.01 26.14 13.75
C THR A 381 -1.84 24.66 13.40
N ILE A 382 -2.59 24.15 12.42
CA ILE A 382 -2.68 22.71 12.13
C ILE A 382 -2.14 22.43 10.74
N ALA A 383 -1.36 21.36 10.61
CA ALA A 383 -1.04 20.75 9.32
C ALA A 383 -1.60 19.34 9.26
N TYR A 384 -2.10 18.95 8.09
CA TYR A 384 -2.69 17.63 7.86
C TYR A 384 -2.06 16.94 6.64
N VAL A 385 -1.53 15.76 6.84
CA VAL A 385 -1.03 14.85 5.80
C VAL A 385 -1.99 13.68 5.73
N GLY A 386 -2.83 13.66 4.70
CA GLY A 386 -3.81 12.59 4.52
C GLY A 386 -3.22 11.35 3.87
N GLN A 387 -3.96 10.24 3.90
CA GLN A 387 -3.60 8.97 3.26
C GLN A 387 -3.28 9.14 1.76
N GLN A 388 -3.99 10.03 1.07
CA GLN A 388 -3.58 10.53 -0.24
C GLN A 388 -2.81 11.84 -0.04
N VAL A 389 -1.54 11.84 -0.40
CA VAL A 389 -0.62 12.97 -0.11
C VAL A 389 -1.02 14.31 -0.72
N GLY A 390 -1.99 14.34 -1.65
CA GLY A 390 -2.61 15.57 -2.19
C GLY A 390 -1.60 16.56 -2.79
N LEU A 391 -0.52 16.06 -3.40
CA LEU A 391 0.47 16.87 -4.11
C LEU A 391 -0.02 17.15 -5.53
N VAL A 392 0.37 18.30 -6.06
CA VAL A 392 0.07 18.71 -7.44
C VAL A 392 1.10 18.06 -8.37
N PRO A 393 0.71 17.09 -9.22
CA PRO A 393 1.67 16.21 -9.92
C PRO A 393 2.59 16.93 -10.92
N HIS A 394 2.12 18.01 -11.54
CA HIS A 394 2.86 18.78 -12.55
C HIS A 394 3.79 19.84 -11.94
N LEU A 395 3.66 20.13 -10.65
CA LEU A 395 4.59 21.00 -9.93
C LEU A 395 5.79 20.18 -9.43
N SER A 396 6.92 20.86 -9.27
CA SER A 396 8.11 20.31 -8.61
C SER A 396 7.89 20.13 -7.10
N ALA A 397 8.82 19.44 -6.44
CA ALA A 397 8.77 19.29 -4.99
C ALA A 397 8.76 20.66 -4.27
N VAL A 398 9.67 21.57 -4.67
CA VAL A 398 9.74 22.90 -4.07
C VAL A 398 8.49 23.72 -4.33
N GLU A 399 7.93 23.70 -5.54
CA GLU A 399 6.69 24.42 -5.86
C GLU A 399 5.47 23.91 -5.08
N ASN A 400 5.40 22.61 -4.80
CA ASN A 400 4.36 22.05 -3.93
C ASN A 400 4.44 22.54 -2.48
N VAL A 401 5.64 22.74 -1.95
CA VAL A 401 5.85 23.29 -0.61
C VAL A 401 5.60 24.81 -0.63
N GLU A 402 6.15 25.52 -1.61
CA GLU A 402 6.02 26.97 -1.81
C GLU A 402 4.56 27.38 -1.94
N LEU A 403 3.72 26.60 -2.63
CA LEU A 403 2.28 26.84 -2.74
C LEU A 403 1.60 26.95 -1.37
N ALA A 404 1.93 26.06 -0.44
CA ALA A 404 1.34 26.11 0.91
C ALA A 404 1.80 27.33 1.70
N LEU A 405 3.05 27.75 1.55
CA LEU A 405 3.61 28.93 2.20
C LEU A 405 3.00 30.23 1.62
N THR A 406 2.88 30.31 0.30
CA THR A 406 2.25 31.43 -0.41
C THR A 406 0.79 31.62 0.03
N LEU A 407 0.03 30.52 0.16
CA LEU A 407 -1.36 30.55 0.67
C LEU A 407 -1.46 31.06 2.12
N ARG A 408 -0.35 31.02 2.88
CA ARG A 408 -0.24 31.63 4.22
C ARG A 408 0.23 33.08 4.20
N GLY A 409 0.64 33.61 3.05
CA GLY A 409 1.16 34.97 2.90
C GLY A 409 2.62 35.13 3.34
N ILE A 410 3.41 34.04 3.32
CA ILE A 410 4.85 34.09 3.66
C ILE A 410 5.62 34.64 2.46
N ALA A 411 6.38 35.73 2.68
CA ALA A 411 7.00 36.49 1.60
C ALA A 411 8.18 35.74 0.93
N ASP A 412 9.01 35.04 1.70
CA ASP A 412 10.15 34.25 1.18
C ASP A 412 9.82 32.75 1.14
N SER A 413 8.72 32.42 0.46
CA SER A 413 8.21 31.07 0.42
C SER A 413 9.16 30.05 -0.21
N ARG A 414 10.03 30.49 -1.13
CA ARG A 414 10.96 29.59 -1.83
C ARG A 414 12.15 29.16 -0.97
N ALA A 415 12.74 30.08 -0.18
CA ALA A 415 13.83 29.75 0.73
C ALA A 415 13.35 28.80 1.82
N GLU A 416 12.19 29.08 2.43
CA GLU A 416 11.58 28.23 3.43
C GLU A 416 11.17 26.85 2.86
N ALA A 417 10.72 26.81 1.61
CA ALA A 417 10.39 25.54 0.93
C ALA A 417 11.64 24.68 0.71
N LEU A 418 12.74 25.27 0.31
CA LEU A 418 14.02 24.55 0.14
C LEU A 418 14.56 24.04 1.47
N HIS A 419 14.51 24.85 2.53
CA HIS A 419 14.89 24.43 3.87
C HIS A 419 14.02 23.27 4.40
N ALA A 420 12.72 23.32 4.16
CA ALA A 420 11.83 22.22 4.55
C ALA A 420 12.11 20.92 3.77
N LEU A 421 12.48 21.02 2.48
CA LEU A 421 12.88 19.85 1.68
C LEU A 421 14.24 19.29 2.13
N GLU A 422 15.16 20.13 2.53
CA GLU A 422 16.44 19.70 3.12
C GLU A 422 16.22 18.93 4.42
N ALA A 423 15.34 19.42 5.30
CA ALA A 423 14.98 18.76 6.56
C ALA A 423 14.42 17.35 6.39
N VAL A 424 13.80 17.05 5.23
CA VAL A 424 13.29 15.72 4.89
C VAL A 424 14.21 14.92 3.96
N GLY A 425 15.45 15.42 3.70
CA GLY A 425 16.45 14.76 2.87
C GLY A 425 16.12 14.75 1.37
N LEU A 426 15.47 15.81 0.86
CA LEU A 426 15.08 15.95 -0.55
C LEU A 426 15.67 17.21 -1.23
N ALA A 427 16.77 17.78 -0.71
CA ALA A 427 17.40 18.96 -1.28
C ALA A 427 17.74 18.79 -2.76
N GLU A 428 18.36 17.66 -3.14
CA GLU A 428 18.75 17.37 -4.53
C GLU A 428 17.55 17.09 -5.46
N ARG A 429 16.39 16.79 -4.90
CA ARG A 429 15.13 16.52 -5.62
C ARG A 429 14.20 17.72 -5.68
N ALA A 430 14.59 18.86 -5.11
CA ALA A 430 13.71 20.02 -4.96
C ALA A 430 13.08 20.50 -6.26
N THR A 431 13.81 20.50 -7.37
CA THR A 431 13.33 20.94 -8.69
C THR A 431 12.64 19.83 -9.48
N GLN A 432 12.67 18.59 -9.00
CA GLN A 432 12.04 17.46 -9.69
C GLN A 432 10.53 17.50 -9.56
N ARG A 433 9.80 17.26 -10.67
CA ARG A 433 8.33 17.16 -10.65
C ARG A 433 7.88 16.00 -9.78
N VAL A 434 6.82 16.22 -8.99
CA VAL A 434 6.27 15.21 -8.08
C VAL A 434 5.86 13.93 -8.80
N ALA A 435 5.41 14.03 -10.06
CA ALA A 435 5.08 12.85 -10.87
C ALA A 435 6.25 11.87 -11.04
N ARG A 436 7.50 12.36 -10.99
CA ARG A 436 8.75 11.58 -11.15
C ARG A 436 9.35 11.07 -9.85
N LEU A 437 8.78 11.45 -8.73
CA LEU A 437 9.23 11.03 -7.41
C LEU A 437 8.64 9.65 -7.05
N SER A 438 9.41 8.84 -6.33
CA SER A 438 8.94 7.61 -5.70
C SER A 438 7.83 7.90 -4.68
N GLN A 439 7.09 6.89 -4.26
CA GLN A 439 6.04 7.07 -3.25
C GLN A 439 6.60 7.57 -1.92
N GLY A 440 7.75 7.05 -1.48
CA GLY A 440 8.44 7.51 -0.27
C GLY A 440 8.92 8.98 -0.38
N GLU A 441 9.44 9.38 -1.54
CA GLU A 441 9.81 10.79 -1.78
C GLU A 441 8.57 11.70 -1.78
N ARG A 442 7.45 11.27 -2.38
CA ARG A 442 6.17 12.02 -2.34
C ARG A 442 5.65 12.17 -0.93
N ALA A 443 5.70 11.11 -0.11
CA ALA A 443 5.32 11.19 1.30
C ALA A 443 6.18 12.22 2.05
N ARG A 444 7.50 12.23 1.84
CA ARG A 444 8.41 13.21 2.43
C ARG A 444 8.15 14.64 1.92
N VAL A 445 7.83 14.84 0.64
CA VAL A 445 7.41 16.16 0.14
C VAL A 445 6.12 16.63 0.82
N ALA A 446 5.15 15.75 1.04
CA ALA A 446 3.91 16.10 1.74
C ALA A 446 4.17 16.49 3.21
N ILE A 447 5.09 15.79 3.88
CA ILE A 447 5.55 16.12 5.23
C ILE A 447 6.30 17.46 5.22
N ALA A 448 7.23 17.68 4.27
CA ALA A 448 7.93 18.96 4.12
C ALA A 448 6.95 20.13 3.95
N ARG A 449 5.93 19.96 3.08
CA ARG A 449 4.86 20.94 2.88
C ARG A 449 4.09 21.25 4.18
N ALA A 450 3.85 20.22 4.98
CA ALA A 450 3.17 20.37 6.26
C ALA A 450 4.04 21.11 7.29
N VAL A 451 5.31 20.72 7.42
CA VAL A 451 6.25 21.27 8.41
C VAL A 451 6.71 22.69 8.06
N ALA A 452 6.90 23.00 6.77
CA ALA A 452 7.26 24.33 6.31
C ALA A 452 6.33 25.42 6.86
N THR A 453 5.09 25.03 7.15
CA THR A 453 4.10 25.94 7.74
C THR A 453 4.26 26.15 9.25
N GLN A 454 5.25 25.53 9.90
CA GLN A 454 5.51 25.60 11.35
C GLN A 454 4.25 25.38 12.20
N PRO A 455 3.55 24.24 12.04
CA PRO A 455 2.31 23.99 12.78
C PRO A 455 2.59 23.70 14.26
N LYS A 456 1.62 24.00 15.13
CA LYS A 456 1.61 23.52 16.51
C LYS A 456 1.14 22.07 16.61
N LEU A 457 0.28 21.67 15.66
CA LEU A 457 -0.28 20.34 15.55
C LEU A 457 -0.07 19.78 14.14
N LEU A 458 0.68 18.67 14.03
CA LEU A 458 0.83 17.90 12.79
C LEU A 458 0.02 16.62 12.90
N LEU A 459 -0.90 16.43 11.98
CA LEU A 459 -1.74 15.24 11.86
C LEU A 459 -1.30 14.46 10.62
N ALA A 460 -1.01 13.18 10.77
CA ALA A 460 -0.62 12.29 9.68
C ALA A 460 -1.53 11.05 9.67
N ASP A 461 -2.20 10.80 8.55
CA ASP A 461 -3.14 9.68 8.39
C ASP A 461 -2.51 8.61 7.50
N GLU A 462 -2.12 7.48 8.10
CA GLU A 462 -1.49 6.33 7.46
C GLU A 462 -0.30 6.70 6.52
N PRO A 463 0.67 7.52 6.95
CA PRO A 463 1.70 8.07 6.08
C PRO A 463 2.69 7.02 5.54
N THR A 464 2.69 5.81 6.10
CA THR A 464 3.57 4.70 5.72
C THR A 464 2.85 3.59 4.96
N SER A 465 1.52 3.58 4.90
CA SER A 465 0.69 2.47 4.40
C SER A 465 0.99 2.03 2.95
N ARG A 466 1.61 2.90 2.16
CA ARG A 466 1.96 2.62 0.74
C ARG A 466 3.46 2.59 0.48
N LEU A 467 4.26 2.52 1.53
CA LEU A 467 5.71 2.56 1.46
C LEU A 467 6.29 1.16 1.65
N ASP A 468 7.46 0.93 1.08
CA ASP A 468 8.29 -0.22 1.45
C ASP A 468 8.90 -0.01 2.85
N GLY A 469 9.43 -1.08 3.42
CA GLY A 469 9.93 -1.07 4.80
C GLY A 469 10.98 0.00 5.07
N ALA A 470 11.91 0.27 4.15
CA ALA A 470 12.95 1.28 4.35
C ALA A 470 12.40 2.71 4.33
N ASN A 471 11.49 2.99 3.38
CA ASN A 471 10.83 4.30 3.34
C ASN A 471 9.88 4.48 4.53
N ALA A 472 9.21 3.42 5.00
CA ALA A 472 8.36 3.46 6.19
C ALA A 472 9.19 3.78 7.45
N ILE A 473 10.34 3.12 7.66
CA ILE A 473 11.30 3.42 8.73
C ILE A 473 11.76 4.89 8.65
N ALA A 474 12.16 5.33 7.46
CA ALA A 474 12.63 6.70 7.26
C ALA A 474 11.56 7.75 7.61
N VAL A 475 10.29 7.49 7.24
CA VAL A 475 9.15 8.37 7.56
C VAL A 475 8.82 8.34 9.05
N ALA A 476 8.84 7.16 9.70
CA ALA A 476 8.60 7.04 11.14
C ALA A 476 9.64 7.84 11.95
N HIS A 477 10.93 7.65 11.65
CA HIS A 477 12.01 8.44 12.28
C HIS A 477 11.90 9.93 11.99
N LEU A 478 11.52 10.30 10.77
CA LEU A 478 11.30 11.69 10.39
C LEU A 478 10.21 12.34 11.25
N LEU A 479 9.06 11.69 11.42
CA LEU A 479 7.95 12.20 12.25
C LEU A 479 8.38 12.37 13.72
N ALA A 480 9.09 11.39 14.29
CA ALA A 480 9.60 11.47 15.65
C ALA A 480 10.64 12.60 15.83
N ARG A 481 11.52 12.79 14.85
CA ARG A 481 12.49 13.89 14.84
C ARG A 481 11.79 15.25 14.73
N LEU A 482 10.84 15.37 13.79
CA LEU A 482 10.10 16.62 13.59
C LEU A 482 9.34 17.06 14.84
N ALA A 483 8.71 16.14 15.57
CA ALA A 483 8.08 16.44 16.84
C ALA A 483 9.06 17.12 17.81
N ARG A 484 10.23 16.52 17.97
CA ARG A 484 11.30 17.04 18.88
C ARG A 484 11.89 18.38 18.44
N ASP A 485 12.19 18.51 17.12
CA ASP A 485 12.91 19.66 16.59
C ASP A 485 12.03 20.89 16.47
N THR A 486 10.74 20.71 16.12
CA THR A 486 9.79 21.84 15.94
C THR A 486 8.98 22.15 17.20
N GLY A 487 8.97 21.26 18.18
CA GLY A 487 8.11 21.36 19.36
C GLY A 487 6.61 21.16 19.09
N ALA A 488 6.24 20.71 17.88
CA ALA A 488 4.86 20.41 17.52
C ALA A 488 4.38 19.12 18.20
N ALA A 489 3.08 19.03 18.49
CA ALA A 489 2.44 17.76 18.75
C ALA A 489 2.23 17.03 17.41
N VAL A 490 2.76 15.82 17.26
CA VAL A 490 2.61 15.02 16.04
C VAL A 490 1.72 13.82 16.36
N LEU A 491 0.55 13.72 15.73
CA LEU A 491 -0.37 12.60 15.87
C LEU A 491 -0.40 11.82 14.56
N CYS A 492 -0.06 10.56 14.62
CA CYS A 492 -0.02 9.66 13.47
C CYS A 492 -1.05 8.54 13.65
N ALA A 493 -2.13 8.56 12.85
CA ALA A 493 -3.03 7.42 12.75
C ALA A 493 -2.32 6.33 11.94
N THR A 494 -2.15 5.15 12.53
CA THR A 494 -1.42 4.06 11.88
C THR A 494 -1.71 2.69 12.51
N HIS A 495 -1.47 1.66 11.74
CA HIS A 495 -1.34 0.28 12.19
C HIS A 495 0.09 -0.25 12.00
N ASP A 496 1.01 0.59 11.48
CA ASP A 496 2.39 0.22 11.19
C ASP A 496 3.21 0.11 12.48
N PRO A 497 3.76 -1.08 12.82
CA PRO A 497 4.58 -1.27 14.00
C PRO A 497 5.79 -0.33 14.08
N LEU A 498 6.38 0.03 12.93
CA LEU A 498 7.55 0.89 12.86
C LEU A 498 7.27 2.31 13.38
N VAL A 499 6.08 2.85 13.10
CA VAL A 499 5.65 4.14 13.64
C VAL A 499 5.29 4.03 15.11
N ILE A 500 4.63 2.92 15.50
CA ILE A 500 4.22 2.67 16.89
C ILE A 500 5.45 2.58 17.81
N GLU A 501 6.53 1.92 17.37
CA GLU A 501 7.79 1.80 18.09
C GLU A 501 8.52 3.14 18.27
N GLN A 502 8.34 4.08 17.35
CA GLN A 502 8.93 5.43 17.43
C GLN A 502 8.08 6.41 18.20
N ALA A 503 6.82 6.09 18.51
CA ALA A 503 5.92 6.97 19.21
C ALA A 503 6.27 7.07 20.72
N ASP A 504 6.16 8.28 21.26
CA ASP A 504 6.36 8.52 22.70
C ASP A 504 5.17 8.01 23.52
N GLU A 505 3.96 8.04 22.94
CA GLU A 505 2.72 7.57 23.56
C GLU A 505 1.78 6.99 22.50
N GLN A 506 0.89 6.09 22.93
CA GLN A 506 -0.11 5.45 22.09
C GLN A 506 -1.52 5.73 22.59
N LEU A 507 -2.40 6.18 21.69
CA LEU A 507 -3.85 6.26 21.91
C LEU A 507 -4.54 5.18 21.10
N ARG A 508 -5.31 4.32 21.76
CA ARG A 508 -6.14 3.33 21.07
C ARG A 508 -7.55 3.88 20.87
N VAL A 509 -8.06 3.83 19.64
CA VAL A 509 -9.40 4.24 19.25
C VAL A 509 -10.19 3.00 18.81
N GLY A 510 -11.38 2.82 19.39
CA GLY A 510 -12.27 1.66 19.16
C GLY A 510 -12.28 0.66 20.28
#